data_af49d7b00b39060b66649efbae44a7e9
#
_entry.id   af49d7b00b39060b66649efbae44a7e9
#
_cell.length_a   1.000
_cell.length_b   1.000
_cell.length_c   1.000
_cell.angle_alpha   90.00
_cell.angle_beta   90.00
_cell.angle_gamma   90.00
#
_symmetry.space_group_name_H-M   'P 1'
#
loop_
_entity.id
_entity.type
_entity.pdbx_description
1 polymer ?
#
loop_
_entity_poly.entity_id
_entity_poly.type
_entity_poly.pdbx_seq_one_letter_code
_entity_poly.pdbx_strand_id
1 'polypeptide(L)'
;MVEDESGEITMNMSFWIILFLIIFMLHNLEEIITVEKWLQDTFPRVHQRIPAMIQKELTKKQMTTRQFAVVVFILSIFGSCLLVIGEWTQKNYFFLGIALFFAINIVSHPLQSLFLRSYTPGVITSIFLIIPYYSMFFYEMYQHEVFSATSIVGIIMVIIFL
;
A
#
# COMPACT_ATOMS: atom_id res chain seq x y z
N MET A 1 1.37 -21.86 -6.68
CA MET A 1 2.11 -22.42 -7.82
C MET A 1 1.11 -23.15 -8.70
N VAL A 2 1.04 -22.81 -9.96
CA VAL A 2 0.20 -23.48 -10.96
C VAL A 2 1.17 -24.02 -12.00
N GLU A 3 1.12 -25.34 -12.28
CA GLU A 3 1.80 -25.93 -13.43
C GLU A 3 0.96 -25.60 -14.67
N ASP A 4 1.60 -25.06 -15.70
CA ASP A 4 0.96 -24.93 -17.01
C ASP A 4 1.09 -26.25 -17.80
N GLU A 5 0.46 -26.34 -18.98
CA GLU A 5 0.50 -27.53 -19.83
C GLU A 5 1.92 -27.91 -20.30
N SER A 6 2.91 -27.04 -20.14
CA SER A 6 4.33 -27.29 -20.46
C SER A 6 5.10 -27.83 -19.23
N GLY A 7 4.49 -27.91 -18.05
CA GLY A 7 5.14 -28.27 -16.80
C GLY A 7 6.00 -27.14 -16.20
N GLU A 8 5.86 -25.94 -16.73
CA GLU A 8 6.58 -24.77 -16.24
C GLU A 8 5.83 -24.16 -15.05
N ILE A 9 6.55 -23.88 -13.97
CA ILE A 9 5.98 -23.30 -12.76
C ILE A 9 5.77 -21.79 -13.01
N THR A 10 4.51 -21.40 -13.24
CA THR A 10 4.14 -20.00 -13.46
C THR A 10 3.74 -19.30 -12.15
N MET A 11 4.02 -18.01 -12.07
CA MET A 11 3.59 -17.18 -10.94
C MET A 11 2.05 -17.09 -10.90
N ASN A 12 1.45 -17.54 -9.79
CA ASN A 12 0.01 -17.40 -9.60
C ASN A 12 -0.37 -15.96 -9.25
N MET A 13 -0.57 -15.11 -10.27
CA MET A 13 -0.89 -13.71 -10.10
C MET A 13 -2.19 -13.48 -9.30
N SER A 14 -3.20 -14.31 -9.50
CA SER A 14 -4.48 -14.22 -8.78
C SER A 14 -4.31 -14.41 -7.27
N PHE A 15 -3.43 -15.33 -6.84
CA PHE A 15 -3.08 -15.50 -5.43
C PHE A 15 -2.49 -14.21 -4.84
N TRP A 16 -1.55 -13.57 -5.55
CA TRP A 16 -0.90 -12.34 -5.11
C TRP A 16 -1.85 -11.15 -5.06
N ILE A 17 -2.79 -11.06 -6.02
CA ILE A 17 -3.84 -10.04 -6.02
C ILE A 17 -4.76 -10.20 -4.81
N ILE A 18 -5.24 -11.43 -4.53
CA ILE A 18 -6.12 -11.69 -3.39
C ILE A 18 -5.42 -11.38 -2.07
N LEU A 19 -4.17 -11.84 -1.91
CA LEU A 19 -3.40 -11.58 -0.70
C LEU A 19 -3.12 -10.09 -0.51
N PHE A 20 -2.81 -9.37 -1.61
CA PHE A 20 -2.67 -7.91 -1.61
C PHE A 20 -3.94 -7.22 -1.11
N LEU A 21 -5.12 -7.60 -1.62
CA LEU A 21 -6.39 -6.99 -1.22
C LEU A 21 -6.69 -7.20 0.27
N ILE A 22 -6.40 -8.39 0.80
CA ILE A 22 -6.54 -8.68 2.23
C ILE A 22 -5.62 -7.77 3.06
N ILE A 23 -4.35 -7.68 2.68
CA ILE A 23 -3.36 -6.88 3.40
C ILE A 23 -3.69 -5.39 3.30
N PHE A 24 -4.07 -4.91 2.11
CA PHE A 24 -4.53 -3.55 1.88
C PHE A 24 -5.72 -3.19 2.79
N MET A 25 -6.71 -4.07 2.86
CA MET A 25 -7.87 -3.87 3.74
C MET A 25 -7.46 -3.80 5.22
N LEU A 26 -6.66 -4.76 5.70
CA LEU A 26 -6.26 -4.82 7.11
C LEU A 26 -5.39 -3.61 7.50
N HIS A 27 -4.50 -3.18 6.62
CA HIS A 27 -3.66 -2.00 6.84
C HIS A 27 -4.50 -0.72 6.95
N ASN A 28 -5.38 -0.49 5.99
CA ASN A 28 -6.26 0.69 6.02
C ASN A 28 -7.23 0.67 7.23
N LEU A 29 -7.68 -0.52 7.67
CA LEU A 29 -8.49 -0.64 8.87
C LEU A 29 -7.71 -0.24 10.13
N GLU A 30 -6.43 -0.65 10.27
CA GLU A 30 -5.59 -0.18 11.38
C GLU A 30 -5.51 1.36 11.37
N GLU A 31 -5.23 1.96 10.21
CA GLU A 31 -5.15 3.41 10.11
C GLU A 31 -6.48 4.10 10.47
N ILE A 32 -7.61 3.64 9.90
CA ILE A 32 -8.94 4.20 10.16
C ILE A 32 -9.28 4.15 11.65
N ILE A 33 -9.01 3.03 12.31
CA ILE A 33 -9.34 2.84 13.73
C ILE A 33 -8.45 3.71 14.62
N THR A 34 -7.20 3.94 14.24
CA THR A 34 -6.20 4.52 15.15
C THR A 34 -5.89 5.99 14.88
N VAL A 35 -6.16 6.52 13.67
CA VAL A 35 -5.73 7.86 13.26
C VAL A 35 -6.28 8.98 14.13
N GLU A 36 -7.56 8.96 14.45
CA GLU A 36 -8.20 10.04 15.23
C GLU A 36 -7.67 10.08 16.66
N LYS A 37 -7.59 8.91 17.30
CA LYS A 37 -7.03 8.80 18.64
C LYS A 37 -5.56 9.20 18.67
N TRP A 38 -4.79 8.80 17.63
CA TRP A 38 -3.38 9.18 17.52
C TRP A 38 -3.22 10.71 17.39
N LEU A 39 -4.06 11.36 16.58
CA LEU A 39 -4.05 12.82 16.42
C LEU A 39 -4.41 13.56 17.70
N GLN A 40 -5.32 13.00 18.51
CA GLN A 40 -5.73 13.62 19.78
C GLN A 40 -4.70 13.39 20.91
N ASP A 41 -4.18 12.18 21.04
CA ASP A 41 -3.38 11.79 22.21
C ASP A 41 -1.87 11.88 21.97
N THR A 42 -1.40 11.54 20.78
CA THR A 42 0.03 11.38 20.47
C THR A 42 0.59 12.59 19.72
N PHE A 43 -0.11 13.09 18.72
CA PHE A 43 0.36 14.20 17.91
C PHE A 43 0.76 15.43 18.73
N PRO A 44 0.02 15.89 19.76
CA PRO A 44 0.43 17.03 20.57
C PRO A 44 1.78 16.86 21.29
N ARG A 45 2.17 15.61 21.57
CA ARG A 45 3.44 15.28 22.24
C ARG A 45 4.63 15.23 21.27
N VAL A 46 4.37 14.85 20.02
CA VAL A 46 5.44 14.61 19.02
C VAL A 46 5.51 15.69 17.96
N HIS A 47 4.55 16.63 17.92
CA HIS A 47 4.42 17.62 16.85
C HIS A 47 5.70 18.46 16.63
N GLN A 48 6.48 18.75 17.67
CA GLN A 48 7.73 19.50 17.55
C GLN A 48 8.81 18.76 16.72
N ARG A 49 8.69 17.44 16.55
CA ARG A 49 9.58 16.63 15.72
C ARG A 49 9.16 16.60 14.25
N ILE A 50 7.96 17.06 13.95
CA ILE A 50 7.39 17.05 12.61
C ILE A 50 7.79 18.35 11.89
N PRO A 51 8.18 18.33 10.60
CA PRO A 51 8.48 19.53 9.84
C PRO A 51 7.32 20.55 9.89
N ALA A 52 7.64 21.84 10.04
CA ALA A 52 6.67 22.91 10.26
C ALA A 52 5.57 23.00 9.16
N MET A 53 5.90 22.64 7.93
CA MET A 53 4.94 22.59 6.82
C MET A 53 3.83 21.56 7.07
N ILE A 54 4.22 20.35 7.53
CA ILE A 54 3.29 19.26 7.83
C ILE A 54 2.50 19.58 9.11
N GLN A 55 3.16 20.16 10.12
CA GLN A 55 2.47 20.62 11.34
C GLN A 55 1.30 21.55 11.00
N LYS A 56 1.53 22.52 10.13
CA LYS A 56 0.51 23.53 9.74
C LYS A 56 -0.71 22.87 9.07
N GLU A 57 -0.52 21.86 8.25
CA GLU A 57 -1.63 21.15 7.60
C GLU A 57 -2.39 20.25 8.58
N LEU A 58 -1.69 19.53 9.45
CA LEU A 58 -2.31 18.66 10.45
C LEU A 58 -3.07 19.45 11.54
N THR A 59 -2.60 20.64 11.89
CA THR A 59 -3.29 21.52 12.87
C THR A 59 -4.47 22.28 12.28
N LYS A 60 -4.45 22.60 10.99
CA LYS A 60 -5.56 23.30 10.33
C LYS A 60 -6.83 22.47 10.24
N LYS A 61 -6.71 21.16 10.14
CA LYS A 61 -7.82 20.26 9.95
C LYS A 61 -7.58 19.01 10.80
N GLN A 62 -8.20 18.96 11.98
CA GLN A 62 -8.25 17.69 12.73
C GLN A 62 -8.95 16.67 11.85
N MET A 63 -8.17 15.76 11.26
CA MET A 63 -8.69 14.68 10.45
C MET A 63 -9.48 13.73 11.33
N THR A 64 -10.77 13.62 11.09
CA THR A 64 -11.60 12.65 11.79
C THR A 64 -11.48 11.28 11.14
N THR A 65 -11.76 10.22 11.90
CA THR A 65 -11.88 8.84 11.39
C THR A 65 -12.77 8.78 10.15
N ARG A 66 -13.90 9.50 10.16
CA ARG A 66 -14.84 9.55 9.02
C ARG A 66 -14.18 10.15 7.75
N GLN A 67 -13.45 11.25 7.88
CA GLN A 67 -12.80 11.88 6.73
C GLN A 67 -11.72 10.98 6.15
N PHE A 68 -10.93 10.33 7.00
CA PHE A 68 -9.92 9.38 6.57
C PHE A 68 -10.55 8.16 5.87
N ALA A 69 -11.61 7.59 6.45
CA ALA A 69 -12.34 6.48 5.83
C ALA A 69 -12.92 6.83 4.45
N VAL A 70 -13.40 8.08 4.23
CA VAL A 70 -13.88 8.52 2.91
C VAL A 70 -12.72 8.56 1.90
N VAL A 71 -11.54 9.03 2.29
CA VAL A 71 -10.36 9.03 1.40
C VAL A 71 -9.99 7.60 1.02
N VAL A 72 -9.89 6.70 2.00
CA VAL A 72 -9.60 5.28 1.77
C VAL A 72 -10.65 4.65 0.86
N PHE A 73 -11.92 4.96 1.05
CA PHE A 73 -13.02 4.45 0.22
C PHE A 73 -12.89 4.89 -1.24
N ILE A 74 -12.60 6.17 -1.50
CA ILE A 74 -12.38 6.68 -2.86
C ILE A 74 -11.18 5.99 -3.52
N LEU A 75 -10.06 5.86 -2.81
CA LEU A 75 -8.87 5.17 -3.30
C LEU A 75 -9.15 3.69 -3.58
N SER A 76 -9.96 3.05 -2.73
CA SER A 76 -10.36 1.65 -2.92
C SER A 76 -11.22 1.46 -4.17
N ILE A 77 -12.16 2.36 -4.45
CA ILE A 77 -12.96 2.33 -5.70
C ILE A 77 -12.03 2.49 -6.90
N PHE A 78 -11.16 3.48 -6.89
CA PHE A 78 -10.25 3.75 -8.00
C PHE A 78 -9.31 2.56 -8.25
N GLY A 79 -8.66 2.04 -7.19
CA GLY A 79 -7.81 0.85 -7.28
C GLY A 79 -8.57 -0.38 -7.78
N SER A 80 -9.81 -0.60 -7.32
CA SER A 80 -10.66 -1.71 -7.79
C SER A 80 -10.98 -1.58 -9.27
N CYS A 81 -11.28 -0.38 -9.77
CA CYS A 81 -11.49 -0.14 -11.20
C CYS A 81 -10.25 -0.50 -12.03
N LEU A 82 -9.06 -0.10 -11.58
CA LEU A 82 -7.81 -0.44 -12.26
C LEU A 82 -7.55 -1.96 -12.25
N LEU A 83 -7.83 -2.65 -11.14
CA LEU A 83 -7.71 -4.11 -11.09
C LEU A 83 -8.67 -4.81 -12.05
N VAL A 84 -9.94 -4.37 -12.13
CA VAL A 84 -10.91 -4.92 -13.07
C VAL A 84 -10.48 -4.69 -14.53
N ILE A 85 -9.96 -3.50 -14.85
CA ILE A 85 -9.41 -3.19 -16.18
C ILE A 85 -8.20 -4.10 -16.48
N GLY A 86 -7.32 -4.28 -15.51
CA GLY A 86 -6.16 -5.16 -15.63
C GLY A 86 -6.55 -6.59 -15.94
N GLU A 87 -7.50 -7.13 -15.20
CA GLU A 87 -8.04 -8.47 -15.41
C GLU A 87 -8.71 -8.61 -16.78
N TRP A 88 -9.57 -7.66 -17.16
CA TRP A 88 -10.23 -7.68 -18.45
C TRP A 88 -9.28 -7.59 -19.63
N THR A 89 -8.23 -6.76 -19.52
CA THR A 89 -7.25 -6.58 -20.60
C THR A 89 -6.10 -7.59 -20.55
N GLN A 90 -6.08 -8.47 -19.54
CA GLN A 90 -5.00 -9.43 -19.27
C GLN A 90 -3.64 -8.74 -19.14
N LYS A 91 -3.63 -7.55 -18.47
CA LYS A 91 -2.44 -6.71 -18.30
C LYS A 91 -2.05 -6.59 -16.84
N ASN A 92 -1.09 -7.38 -16.43
CA ASN A 92 -0.60 -7.42 -15.03
C ASN A 92 0.01 -6.10 -14.54
N TYR A 93 0.43 -5.20 -15.43
CA TYR A 93 1.03 -3.93 -15.02
C TYR A 93 0.07 -3.00 -14.25
N PHE A 94 -1.26 -3.17 -14.39
CA PHE A 94 -2.22 -2.43 -13.57
C PHE A 94 -2.12 -2.83 -12.10
N PHE A 95 -2.12 -4.13 -11.82
CA PHE A 95 -1.91 -4.63 -10.46
C PHE A 95 -0.51 -4.27 -9.93
N LEU A 96 0.53 -4.49 -10.74
CA LEU A 96 1.91 -4.19 -10.36
C LEU A 96 2.09 -2.70 -10.01
N GLY A 97 1.47 -1.79 -10.77
CA GLY A 97 1.51 -0.35 -10.48
C GLY A 97 0.87 0.00 -9.13
N ILE A 98 -0.33 -0.52 -8.86
CA ILE A 98 -1.02 -0.32 -7.58
C ILE A 98 -0.21 -0.93 -6.43
N ALA A 99 0.29 -2.15 -6.60
CA ALA A 99 1.09 -2.82 -5.60
C ALA A 99 2.39 -2.05 -5.30
N LEU A 100 3.12 -1.59 -6.32
CA LEU A 100 4.34 -0.82 -6.13
C LEU A 100 4.07 0.56 -5.50
N PHE A 101 2.97 1.23 -5.85
CA PHE A 101 2.56 2.45 -5.17
C PHE A 101 2.31 2.19 -3.67
N PHE A 102 1.59 1.13 -3.35
CA PHE A 102 1.32 0.76 -1.95
C PHE A 102 2.59 0.30 -1.20
N ALA A 103 3.61 -0.20 -1.91
CA ALA A 103 4.89 -0.62 -1.33
C ALA A 103 5.64 0.50 -0.58
N ILE A 104 5.29 1.78 -0.82
CA ILE A 104 5.86 2.91 -0.07
C ILE A 104 5.64 2.76 1.45
N ASN A 105 4.58 2.05 1.85
CA ASN A 105 4.24 1.79 3.24
C ASN A 105 5.24 0.86 3.95
N ILE A 106 6.08 0.13 3.19
CA ILE A 106 7.20 -0.67 3.75
C ILE A 106 8.14 0.24 4.56
N VAL A 107 8.36 1.45 4.06
CA VAL A 107 9.34 2.39 4.62
C VAL A 107 8.66 3.51 5.39
N SER A 108 7.56 4.07 4.87
CA SER A 108 6.94 5.28 5.41
C SER A 108 6.47 5.11 6.85
N HIS A 109 5.70 4.07 7.19
CA HIS A 109 5.17 3.90 8.54
C HIS A 109 6.25 3.49 9.57
N PRO A 110 7.15 2.51 9.30
CA PRO A 110 8.24 2.21 10.22
C PRO A 110 9.17 3.41 10.43
N LEU A 111 9.50 4.15 9.35
CA LEU A 111 10.37 5.32 9.44
C LEU A 111 9.71 6.46 10.24
N GLN A 112 8.42 6.72 10.02
CA GLN A 112 7.66 7.71 10.80
C GLN A 112 7.64 7.34 12.29
N SER A 113 7.35 6.07 12.61
CA SER A 113 7.31 5.58 13.99
C SER A 113 8.67 5.71 14.68
N LEU A 114 9.75 5.35 13.97
CA LEU A 114 11.12 5.47 14.47
C LEU A 114 11.51 6.95 14.67
N PHE A 115 11.20 7.82 13.71
CA PHE A 115 11.52 9.25 13.76
C PHE A 115 10.77 9.95 14.91
N LEU A 116 9.49 9.66 15.06
CA LEU A 116 8.66 10.22 16.12
C LEU A 116 8.90 9.55 17.48
N ARG A 117 9.58 8.40 17.49
CA ARG A 117 9.79 7.55 18.68
C ARG A 117 8.46 7.25 19.37
N SER A 118 7.45 6.94 18.59
CA SER A 118 6.08 6.69 19.06
C SER A 118 5.34 5.85 18.03
N TYR A 119 4.31 5.15 18.48
CA TYR A 119 3.39 4.48 17.57
C TYR A 119 2.81 5.49 16.55
N THR A 120 2.70 5.06 15.30
CA THR A 120 2.00 5.76 14.22
C THR A 120 0.97 4.84 13.58
N PRO A 121 -0.20 5.35 13.15
CA PRO A 121 -1.19 4.54 12.44
C PRO A 121 -0.57 3.77 11.27
N GLY A 122 -0.95 2.51 11.11
CA GLY A 122 -0.46 1.64 10.05
C GLY A 122 0.90 0.95 10.29
N VAL A 123 1.63 1.29 11.38
CA VAL A 123 2.97 0.72 11.62
C VAL A 123 2.95 -0.77 11.95
N ILE A 124 1.94 -1.25 12.68
CA ILE A 124 1.85 -2.66 13.08
C ILE A 124 1.64 -3.52 11.83
N THR A 125 0.66 -3.20 11.02
CA THR A 125 0.39 -3.95 9.78
C THR A 125 1.51 -3.78 8.76
N SER A 126 2.20 -2.63 8.72
CA SER A 126 3.37 -2.48 7.86
C SER A 126 4.48 -3.46 8.22
N ILE A 127 4.78 -3.64 9.51
CA ILE A 127 5.85 -4.54 9.95
C ILE A 127 5.43 -6.00 9.79
N PHE A 128 4.20 -6.37 10.20
CA PHE A 128 3.79 -7.77 10.29
C PHE A 128 3.11 -8.31 9.02
N LEU A 129 2.58 -7.46 8.15
CA LEU A 129 1.88 -7.88 6.94
C LEU A 129 2.53 -7.36 5.67
N ILE A 130 2.77 -6.04 5.56
CA ILE A 130 3.27 -5.44 4.32
C ILE A 130 4.70 -5.89 4.03
N ILE A 131 5.62 -5.77 4.99
CA ILE A 131 7.02 -6.17 4.79
C ILE A 131 7.15 -7.66 4.42
N PRO A 132 6.55 -8.63 5.14
CA PRO A 132 6.60 -10.03 4.75
C PRO A 132 5.99 -10.29 3.37
N TYR A 133 4.82 -9.70 3.09
CA TYR A 133 4.17 -9.82 1.79
C TYR A 133 5.09 -9.39 0.65
N TYR A 134 5.64 -8.18 0.71
CA TYR A 134 6.49 -7.67 -0.36
C TYR A 134 7.82 -8.37 -0.46
N SER A 135 8.37 -8.88 0.64
CA SER A 135 9.58 -9.69 0.61
C SER A 135 9.37 -10.97 -0.21
N MET A 136 8.24 -11.65 0.00
CA MET A 136 7.87 -12.84 -0.76
C MET A 136 7.46 -12.50 -2.20
N PHE A 137 6.67 -11.44 -2.39
CA PHE A 137 6.19 -11.00 -3.69
C PHE A 137 7.34 -10.62 -4.62
N PHE A 138 8.30 -9.82 -4.17
CA PHE A 138 9.47 -9.44 -4.97
C PHE A 138 10.40 -10.62 -5.26
N TYR A 139 10.51 -11.56 -4.34
CA TYR A 139 11.25 -12.79 -4.57
C TYR A 139 10.63 -13.60 -5.72
N GLU A 140 9.31 -13.81 -5.70
CA GLU A 140 8.57 -14.48 -6.78
C GLU A 140 8.69 -13.74 -8.11
N MET A 141 8.53 -12.41 -8.10
CA MET A 141 8.69 -11.60 -9.32
C MET A 141 10.09 -11.72 -9.92
N TYR A 142 11.11 -11.80 -9.07
CA TYR A 142 12.50 -11.99 -9.53
C TYR A 142 12.69 -13.38 -10.16
N GLN A 143 12.16 -14.43 -9.56
CA GLN A 143 12.27 -15.80 -10.06
C GLN A 143 11.57 -16.00 -11.43
N HIS A 144 10.48 -15.29 -11.66
CA HIS A 144 9.67 -15.42 -12.88
C HIS A 144 9.91 -14.32 -13.92
N GLU A 145 10.96 -13.51 -13.78
CA GLU A 145 11.37 -12.45 -14.72
C GLU A 145 10.20 -11.54 -15.17
N VAL A 146 9.28 -11.19 -14.25
CA VAL A 146 8.04 -10.44 -14.55
C VAL A 146 8.31 -9.03 -15.08
N PHE A 147 9.50 -8.49 -14.85
CA PHE A 147 9.89 -7.14 -15.28
C PHE A 147 10.36 -7.10 -16.74
N SER A 148 9.42 -7.19 -17.68
CA SER A 148 9.71 -6.84 -19.08
C SER A 148 9.71 -5.30 -19.27
N ALA A 149 10.39 -4.81 -20.32
CA ALA A 149 10.40 -3.38 -20.64
C ALA A 149 8.98 -2.80 -20.80
N THR A 150 8.07 -3.54 -21.43
CA THR A 150 6.68 -3.15 -21.63
C THR A 150 5.93 -3.07 -20.29
N SER A 151 6.18 -4.01 -19.38
CA SER A 151 5.59 -4.00 -18.03
C SER A 151 6.07 -2.79 -17.23
N ILE A 152 7.35 -2.44 -17.30
CA ILE A 152 7.91 -1.28 -16.59
C ILE A 152 7.25 0.02 -17.04
N VAL A 153 7.10 0.25 -18.36
CA VAL A 153 6.41 1.43 -18.86
C VAL A 153 4.95 1.50 -18.38
N GLY A 154 4.23 0.39 -18.45
CA GLY A 154 2.85 0.31 -17.96
C GLY A 154 2.75 0.61 -16.46
N ILE A 155 3.64 0.07 -15.64
CA ILE A 155 3.73 0.33 -14.19
C ILE A 155 3.94 1.81 -13.91
N ILE A 156 4.89 2.46 -14.59
CA ILE A 156 5.19 3.89 -14.42
C ILE A 156 3.95 4.72 -14.77
N MET A 157 3.26 4.40 -15.86
CA MET A 157 2.03 5.09 -16.24
C MET A 157 0.95 4.99 -15.15
N VAL A 158 0.73 3.79 -14.58
CA VAL A 158 -0.25 3.60 -13.49
C VAL A 158 0.15 4.42 -12.26
N ILE A 159 1.42 4.42 -11.86
CA ILE A 159 1.90 5.18 -10.69
C ILE A 159 1.73 6.71 -10.89
N ILE A 160 1.89 7.21 -12.11
CA ILE A 160 1.70 8.65 -12.40
C ILE A 160 0.22 9.03 -12.27
N PHE A 161 -0.72 8.11 -12.54
CA PHE A 161 -2.15 8.36 -12.46
C PHE A 161 -2.74 8.13 -11.04
N LEU A 162 -2.02 7.46 -10.14
CA LEU A 162 -2.41 7.27 -8.72
C LEU A 162 -2.04 8.48 -7.86
#